data_6012d0171b6d53b77fb8d8c6002e5d6a
#
_entry.id   6012d0171b6d53b77fb8d8c6002e5d6a
#
_cell.length_a   1.000
_cell.length_b   1.000
_cell.length_c   1.000
_cell.angle_alpha   90.00
_cell.angle_beta   90.00
_cell.angle_gamma   90.00
#
_symmetry.space_group_name_H-M   'P 1'
#
loop_
_entity.id
_entity.type
_entity.pdbx_description
1 polymer ?
#
loop_
_entity_poly.entity_id
_entity_poly.type
_entity_poly.pdbx_seq_one_letter_code
_entity_poly.pdbx_strand_id
1 'polypeptide(L)'
;KVFGPGSEKIAAVIGDSTFYHSGISGLLNLAYNKGAALVVILDNSTTAMTGSQNHPGTGLTIRGDHTIGLDLEQLVKSLGIGWVRTVDPYDVKKTRKDIREALAHDGPSVIISKAPCVLLKSRKVPGRMLKVDPDACTGCKVCIGLGCPAIEFRGEKAHINDMCVGCGVCAELCGPGAIGGDR
;
A
#
# COMPACT_ATOMS: atom_id res chain seq x y z
N LYS A 1 -18.47 -14.71 -17.27
CA LYS A 1 -17.35 -14.71 -18.22
C LYS A 1 -16.10 -15.05 -17.43
N VAL A 2 -15.53 -16.23 -17.66
CA VAL A 2 -14.20 -16.54 -17.17
C VAL A 2 -13.24 -15.70 -18.03
N PHE A 3 -12.38 -14.90 -17.38
CA PHE A 3 -11.39 -14.08 -18.07
C PHE A 3 -10.37 -15.01 -18.73
N GLY A 4 -10.44 -15.14 -20.05
CA GLY A 4 -9.52 -15.93 -20.87
C GLY A 4 -8.31 -15.12 -21.33
N PRO A 5 -7.34 -15.75 -22.01
CA PRO A 5 -6.21 -15.08 -22.63
C PRO A 5 -6.69 -13.90 -23.50
N GLY A 6 -6.10 -12.70 -23.27
CA GLY A 6 -6.46 -11.48 -24.00
C GLY A 6 -7.53 -10.60 -23.31
N SER A 7 -8.09 -11.00 -22.15
CA SER A 7 -8.93 -10.10 -21.35
C SER A 7 -8.07 -9.15 -20.52
N GLU A 8 -8.62 -7.95 -20.25
CA GLU A 8 -7.96 -7.01 -19.32
C GLU A 8 -7.80 -7.66 -17.94
N LYS A 9 -6.61 -7.54 -17.34
CA LYS A 9 -6.31 -8.09 -16.03
C LYS A 9 -7.05 -7.31 -14.95
N ILE A 10 -7.77 -8.01 -14.10
CA ILE A 10 -8.46 -7.40 -12.95
C ILE A 10 -7.43 -7.17 -11.83
N ALA A 11 -7.51 -6.01 -11.18
CA ALA A 11 -6.82 -5.74 -9.93
C ALA A 11 -7.82 -5.70 -8.79
N ALA A 12 -7.58 -6.50 -7.75
CA ALA A 12 -8.33 -6.50 -6.50
C ALA A 12 -7.46 -5.99 -5.35
N VAL A 13 -8.04 -5.22 -4.43
CA VAL A 13 -7.34 -4.70 -3.25
C VAL A 13 -8.02 -5.22 -2.00
N ILE A 14 -7.23 -5.69 -1.03
CA ILE A 14 -7.72 -6.24 0.24
C ILE A 14 -6.78 -5.87 1.37
N GLY A 15 -7.29 -5.56 2.56
CA GLY A 15 -6.46 -5.36 3.76
C GLY A 15 -5.95 -6.68 4.34
N ASP A 16 -4.82 -6.64 5.04
CA ASP A 16 -4.16 -7.79 5.67
C ASP A 16 -5.10 -8.58 6.61
N SER A 17 -5.76 -7.91 7.53
CA SER A 17 -6.71 -8.54 8.44
C SER A 17 -7.85 -9.25 7.70
N THR A 18 -8.46 -8.59 6.72
CA THR A 18 -9.51 -9.19 5.88
C THR A 18 -8.99 -10.36 5.07
N PHE A 19 -7.76 -10.27 4.57
CA PHE A 19 -7.12 -11.37 3.85
C PHE A 19 -6.97 -12.62 4.75
N TYR A 20 -6.45 -12.47 5.97
CA TYR A 20 -6.32 -13.58 6.92
C TYR A 20 -7.67 -14.20 7.29
N HIS A 21 -8.72 -13.39 7.40
CA HIS A 21 -10.04 -13.89 7.81
C HIS A 21 -10.86 -14.51 6.67
N SER A 22 -10.76 -13.98 5.44
CA SER A 22 -11.64 -14.41 4.34
C SER A 22 -11.00 -14.41 2.96
N GLY A 23 -9.84 -13.77 2.76
CA GLY A 23 -9.20 -13.66 1.45
C GLY A 23 -8.46 -14.91 1.00
N ILE A 24 -8.03 -15.77 1.93
CA ILE A 24 -7.22 -16.97 1.64
C ILE A 24 -7.93 -17.91 0.68
N SER A 25 -9.20 -18.21 0.94
CA SER A 25 -10.00 -19.12 0.09
C SER A 25 -10.20 -18.56 -1.31
N GLY A 26 -10.41 -17.24 -1.44
CA GLY A 26 -10.53 -16.58 -2.74
C GLY A 26 -9.21 -16.63 -3.53
N LEU A 27 -8.08 -16.41 -2.87
CA LEU A 27 -6.78 -16.48 -3.52
C LEU A 27 -6.41 -17.91 -3.92
N LEU A 28 -6.72 -18.91 -3.07
CA LEU A 28 -6.56 -20.32 -3.41
C LEU A 28 -7.37 -20.70 -4.64
N ASN A 29 -8.64 -20.27 -4.71
CA ASN A 29 -9.49 -20.50 -5.86
C ASN A 29 -8.94 -19.84 -7.15
N LEU A 30 -8.40 -18.62 -7.04
CA LEU A 30 -7.75 -17.91 -8.12
C LEU A 30 -6.53 -18.70 -8.65
N ALA A 31 -5.68 -19.20 -7.74
CA ALA A 31 -4.50 -20.00 -8.09
C ALA A 31 -4.90 -21.32 -8.76
N TYR A 32 -5.83 -22.07 -8.15
CA TYR A 32 -6.31 -23.36 -8.63
C TYR A 32 -6.89 -23.28 -10.04
N ASN A 33 -7.67 -22.24 -10.31
CA ASN A 33 -8.31 -22.03 -11.62
C ASN A 33 -7.43 -21.26 -12.61
N LYS A 34 -6.17 -20.97 -12.28
CA LYS A 34 -5.23 -20.22 -13.13
C LYS A 34 -5.80 -18.88 -13.61
N GLY A 35 -6.52 -18.19 -12.74
CA GLY A 35 -7.16 -16.92 -13.07
C GLY A 35 -6.13 -15.80 -13.26
N ALA A 36 -6.33 -14.93 -14.25
CA ALA A 36 -5.44 -13.79 -14.53
C ALA A 36 -5.89 -12.56 -13.75
N ALA A 37 -5.44 -12.42 -12.51
CA ALA A 37 -5.72 -11.25 -11.68
C ALA A 37 -4.50 -10.83 -10.84
N LEU A 38 -4.40 -9.52 -10.56
CA LEU A 38 -3.52 -8.96 -9.55
C LEU A 38 -4.29 -8.80 -8.25
N VAL A 39 -3.78 -9.36 -7.15
CA VAL A 39 -4.29 -9.08 -5.81
C VAL A 39 -3.27 -8.23 -5.07
N VAL A 40 -3.69 -7.06 -4.60
CA VAL A 40 -2.87 -6.17 -3.76
C VAL A 40 -3.34 -6.31 -2.32
N ILE A 41 -2.47 -6.84 -1.45
CA ILE A 41 -2.73 -6.96 -0.03
C ILE A 41 -2.08 -5.77 0.68
N LEU A 42 -2.90 -4.96 1.35
CA LEU A 42 -2.43 -3.81 2.13
C LEU A 42 -2.10 -4.29 3.55
N ASP A 43 -0.81 -4.54 3.79
CA ASP A 43 -0.28 -4.93 5.12
C ASP A 43 0.07 -3.68 5.92
N ASN A 44 -0.84 -3.25 6.79
CA ASN A 44 -0.62 -2.14 7.70
C ASN A 44 -0.31 -2.61 9.14
N SER A 45 -0.13 -3.91 9.33
CA SER A 45 0.24 -4.57 10.60
C SER A 45 -0.78 -4.38 11.73
N THR A 46 -2.05 -4.12 11.40
CA THR A 46 -3.13 -4.01 12.38
C THR A 46 -4.51 -4.00 11.68
N THR A 47 -5.56 -4.36 12.41
CA THR A 47 -6.95 -4.14 11.96
C THR A 47 -7.33 -2.70 12.30
N ALA A 48 -6.86 -1.72 11.51
CA ALA A 48 -6.85 -0.31 11.88
C ALA A 48 -8.26 0.28 12.09
N MET A 49 -9.20 0.03 11.16
CA MET A 49 -10.48 0.74 11.13
C MET A 49 -11.42 0.44 12.29
N THR A 50 -11.27 -0.70 12.94
CA THR A 50 -12.15 -1.14 14.04
C THR A 50 -11.53 -1.00 15.42
N GLY A 51 -10.37 -0.32 15.54
CA GLY A 51 -9.74 -0.01 16.82
C GLY A 51 -8.38 -0.67 17.02
N SER A 52 -7.65 -0.95 15.96
CA SER A 52 -6.27 -1.47 16.00
C SER A 52 -6.14 -2.85 16.66
N GLN A 53 -7.05 -3.76 16.35
CA GLN A 53 -7.01 -5.13 16.86
C GLN A 53 -5.86 -5.93 16.22
N ASN A 54 -5.41 -6.94 16.98
CA ASN A 54 -4.46 -7.92 16.47
C ASN A 54 -5.12 -8.87 15.47
N HIS A 55 -4.32 -9.39 14.55
CA HIS A 55 -4.68 -10.43 13.59
C HIS A 55 -3.51 -11.41 13.41
N PRO A 56 -3.67 -12.54 12.72
CA PRO A 56 -2.64 -13.59 12.64
C PRO A 56 -1.24 -13.14 12.21
N GLY A 57 -1.12 -12.05 11.46
CA GLY A 57 0.18 -11.50 11.04
C GLY A 57 0.88 -10.63 12.10
N THR A 58 0.21 -10.25 13.19
CA THR A 58 0.81 -9.35 14.22
C THR A 58 1.71 -10.07 15.21
N GLY A 59 1.61 -11.40 15.35
CA GLY A 59 2.33 -12.17 16.36
C GLY A 59 1.81 -11.97 17.79
N LEU A 60 0.58 -11.45 17.93
CA LEU A 60 -0.09 -11.23 19.21
C LEU A 60 -1.49 -11.84 19.19
N THR A 61 -1.87 -12.48 20.30
CA THR A 61 -3.25 -12.93 20.51
C THR A 61 -4.16 -11.74 20.76
N ILE A 62 -5.48 -11.99 20.77
CA ILE A 62 -6.46 -10.96 21.13
C ILE A 62 -6.27 -10.44 22.58
N ARG A 63 -5.65 -11.22 23.45
CA ARG A 63 -5.32 -10.84 24.84
C ARG A 63 -3.99 -10.10 24.96
N GLY A 64 -3.22 -9.99 23.84
CA GLY A 64 -1.92 -9.35 23.83
C GLY A 64 -0.74 -10.29 24.14
N ASP A 65 -0.98 -11.59 24.31
CA ASP A 65 0.09 -12.57 24.52
C ASP A 65 0.87 -12.80 23.23
N HIS A 66 2.17 -13.02 23.34
CA HIS A 66 3.00 -13.36 22.17
C HIS A 66 2.62 -14.74 21.61
N THR A 67 2.53 -14.81 20.28
CA THR A 67 2.24 -16.03 19.54
C THR A 67 2.97 -16.02 18.20
N ILE A 68 2.77 -17.06 17.38
CA ILE A 68 3.33 -17.14 16.04
C ILE A 68 2.68 -16.07 15.16
N GLY A 69 3.49 -15.16 14.60
CA GLY A 69 3.07 -14.28 13.52
C GLY A 69 3.16 -15.00 12.18
N LEU A 70 2.07 -15.04 11.41
CA LEU A 70 2.09 -15.64 10.09
C LEU A 70 2.81 -14.72 9.09
N ASP A 71 3.77 -15.27 8.38
CA ASP A 71 4.41 -14.60 7.25
C ASP A 71 3.46 -14.59 6.05
N LEU A 72 3.03 -13.40 5.67
CA LEU A 72 2.06 -13.22 4.58
C LEU A 72 2.61 -13.64 3.22
N GLU A 73 3.89 -13.39 2.95
CA GLU A 73 4.51 -13.78 1.69
C GLU A 73 4.64 -15.30 1.56
N GLN A 74 5.07 -15.97 2.62
CA GLN A 74 5.13 -17.43 2.67
C GLN A 74 3.74 -18.06 2.54
N LEU A 75 2.75 -17.50 3.22
CA LEU A 75 1.37 -17.96 3.12
C LEU A 75 0.85 -17.86 1.69
N VAL A 76 1.04 -16.71 1.04
CA VAL A 76 0.62 -16.50 -0.35
C VAL A 76 1.30 -17.48 -1.31
N LYS A 77 2.61 -17.69 -1.15
CA LYS A 77 3.37 -18.67 -1.94
C LYS A 77 2.87 -20.10 -1.73
N SER A 78 2.52 -20.48 -0.50
CA SER A 78 1.98 -21.81 -0.19
C SER A 78 0.61 -22.08 -0.83
N LEU A 79 -0.15 -21.04 -1.17
CA LEU A 79 -1.41 -21.15 -1.92
C LEU A 79 -1.21 -21.35 -3.43
N GLY A 80 0.04 -21.47 -3.90
CA GLY A 80 0.34 -21.75 -5.32
C GLY A 80 0.55 -20.49 -6.17
N ILE A 81 0.70 -19.32 -5.57
CA ILE A 81 1.02 -18.09 -6.31
C ILE A 81 2.52 -18.01 -6.58
N GLY A 82 2.92 -18.11 -7.84
CA GLY A 82 4.33 -18.06 -8.26
C GLY A 82 4.90 -16.63 -8.34
N TRP A 83 4.08 -15.64 -8.65
CA TRP A 83 4.50 -14.24 -8.73
C TRP A 83 4.03 -13.46 -7.50
N VAL A 84 4.95 -13.20 -6.57
CA VAL A 84 4.70 -12.45 -5.33
C VAL A 84 5.79 -11.41 -5.15
N ARG A 85 5.42 -10.18 -4.76
CA ARG A 85 6.34 -9.10 -4.41
C ARG A 85 5.87 -8.40 -3.15
N THR A 86 6.77 -8.21 -2.19
CA THR A 86 6.57 -7.31 -1.06
C THR A 86 7.20 -5.95 -1.40
N VAL A 87 6.41 -4.88 -1.28
CA VAL A 87 6.81 -3.52 -1.64
C VAL A 87 6.60 -2.55 -0.48
N ASP A 88 7.47 -1.56 -0.38
CA ASP A 88 7.23 -0.38 0.45
C ASP A 88 6.39 0.62 -0.38
N PRO A 89 5.14 0.94 0.02
CA PRO A 89 4.30 1.87 -0.72
C PRO A 89 4.85 3.31 -0.74
N TYR A 90 5.81 3.63 0.12
CA TYR A 90 6.47 4.94 0.13
C TYR A 90 7.57 5.06 -0.93
N ASP A 91 8.12 3.95 -1.44
CA ASP A 91 8.94 3.94 -2.67
C ASP A 91 8.00 3.86 -3.88
N VAL A 92 7.53 5.03 -4.32
CA VAL A 92 6.55 5.15 -5.39
C VAL A 92 7.06 4.61 -6.72
N LYS A 93 8.34 4.86 -7.03
CA LYS A 93 8.95 4.44 -8.30
C LYS A 93 8.99 2.91 -8.40
N LYS A 94 9.48 2.26 -7.34
CA LYS A 94 9.55 0.80 -7.28
C LYS A 94 8.16 0.17 -7.27
N THR A 95 7.24 0.70 -6.44
CA THR A 95 5.87 0.19 -6.36
C THR A 95 5.15 0.28 -7.71
N ARG A 96 5.28 1.39 -8.44
CA ARG A 96 4.71 1.53 -9.80
C ARG A 96 5.31 0.54 -10.79
N LYS A 97 6.62 0.28 -10.70
CA LYS A 97 7.28 -0.72 -11.54
C LYS A 97 6.72 -2.11 -11.25
N ASP A 98 6.69 -2.52 -9.98
CA ASP A 98 6.22 -3.84 -9.56
C ASP A 98 4.73 -4.06 -9.92
N ILE A 99 3.87 -3.04 -9.81
CA ILE A 99 2.47 -3.10 -10.27
C ILE A 99 2.39 -3.36 -11.78
N ARG A 100 3.20 -2.67 -12.59
CA ARG A 100 3.20 -2.88 -14.05
C ARG A 100 3.67 -4.28 -14.41
N GLU A 101 4.71 -4.79 -13.75
CA GLU A 101 5.19 -6.15 -13.96
C GLU A 101 4.13 -7.19 -13.53
N ALA A 102 3.44 -6.96 -12.40
CA ALA A 102 2.36 -7.80 -11.93
C ALA A 102 1.18 -7.85 -12.92
N LEU A 103 0.82 -6.71 -13.48
CA LEU A 103 -0.24 -6.62 -14.48
C LEU A 103 0.15 -7.28 -15.82
N ALA A 104 1.43 -7.26 -16.18
CA ALA A 104 1.95 -7.92 -17.38
C ALA A 104 2.19 -9.42 -17.21
N HIS A 105 2.22 -9.92 -15.96
CA HIS A 105 2.46 -11.34 -15.68
C HIS A 105 1.31 -12.19 -16.19
N ASP A 106 1.62 -13.30 -16.85
CA ASP A 106 0.60 -14.29 -17.27
C ASP A 106 0.23 -15.17 -16.08
N GLY A 107 -1.01 -15.04 -15.62
CA GLY A 107 -1.54 -15.77 -14.45
C GLY A 107 -1.74 -14.89 -13.20
N PRO A 108 -2.05 -15.51 -12.04
CA PRO A 108 -2.30 -14.80 -10.81
C PRO A 108 -1.02 -14.17 -10.27
N SER A 109 -1.11 -12.94 -9.77
CA SER A 109 0.00 -12.21 -9.17
C SER A 109 -0.45 -11.52 -7.87
N VAL A 110 0.47 -11.43 -6.90
CA VAL A 110 0.20 -10.79 -5.62
C VAL A 110 1.26 -9.74 -5.31
N ILE A 111 0.81 -8.55 -4.94
CA ILE A 111 1.64 -7.51 -4.32
C ILE A 111 1.23 -7.37 -2.87
N ILE A 112 2.20 -7.46 -1.95
CA ILE A 112 2.03 -7.15 -0.54
C ILE A 112 2.60 -5.76 -0.32
N SER A 113 1.72 -4.78 -0.18
CA SER A 113 2.08 -3.39 0.11
C SER A 113 2.22 -3.22 1.61
N LYS A 114 3.46 -3.24 2.11
CA LYS A 114 3.76 -3.33 3.54
C LYS A 114 4.26 -2.01 4.11
N ALA A 115 3.42 -1.39 4.94
CA ALA A 115 3.80 -0.23 5.73
C ALA A 115 2.93 -0.14 6.99
N PRO A 116 3.51 -0.14 8.20
CA PRO A 116 2.74 -0.07 9.44
C PRO A 116 1.82 1.14 9.48
N CYS A 117 0.61 0.97 10.01
CA CYS A 117 -0.37 2.05 10.15
C CYS A 117 0.25 3.25 10.88
N VAL A 118 0.02 4.45 10.37
CA VAL A 118 0.57 5.70 10.94
C VAL A 118 0.10 5.97 12.38
N LEU A 119 -1.03 5.37 12.78
CA LEU A 119 -1.61 5.51 14.11
C LEU A 119 -1.07 4.50 15.13
N LEU A 120 -0.25 3.52 14.70
CA LEU A 120 0.38 2.58 15.63
C LEU A 120 1.40 3.31 16.51
N LYS A 121 1.26 3.18 17.84
CA LYS A 121 2.17 3.78 18.83
C LYS A 121 3.63 3.31 18.67
N SER A 122 3.84 2.10 18.16
CA SER A 122 5.16 1.51 17.89
C SER A 122 5.83 2.09 16.65
N ARG A 123 5.10 2.80 15.79
CA ARG A 123 5.65 3.38 14.59
C ARG A 123 6.43 4.66 14.93
N LYS A 124 7.71 4.64 14.65
CA LYS A 124 8.47 5.89 14.54
C LYS A 124 8.08 6.51 13.19
N VAL A 125 7.31 7.59 13.21
CA VAL A 125 6.98 8.32 11.98
C VAL A 125 8.28 8.84 11.38
N PRO A 126 8.67 8.42 10.18
CA PRO A 126 9.88 8.92 9.56
C PRO A 126 9.60 10.33 9.02
N GLY A 127 10.04 11.32 9.74
CA GLY A 127 10.12 12.65 9.18
C GLY A 127 9.24 13.71 9.86
N ARG A 128 9.68 14.94 9.67
CA ARG A 128 8.95 16.15 10.02
C ARG A 128 7.88 16.41 8.96
N MET A 129 6.87 17.17 9.33
CA MET A 129 5.87 17.70 8.40
C MET A 129 6.59 18.33 7.18
N LEU A 130 6.20 17.93 5.98
CA LEU A 130 6.73 18.52 4.76
C LEU A 130 6.16 19.91 4.55
N LYS A 131 6.88 20.74 3.79
CA LYS A 131 6.46 22.07 3.40
C LYS A 131 6.51 22.21 1.89
N VAL A 132 5.73 23.14 1.36
CA VAL A 132 5.81 23.55 -0.04
C VAL A 132 6.58 24.84 -0.14
N ASP A 133 7.59 24.88 -0.98
CA ASP A 133 8.23 26.11 -1.40
C ASP A 133 7.32 26.80 -2.46
N PRO A 134 6.74 27.95 -2.13
CA PRO A 134 5.83 28.64 -3.03
C PRO A 134 6.52 29.16 -4.30
N ASP A 135 7.81 29.47 -4.25
CA ASP A 135 8.55 30.00 -5.39
C ASP A 135 8.87 28.90 -6.40
N ALA A 136 9.19 27.69 -5.91
CA ALA A 136 9.44 26.53 -6.75
C ALA A 136 8.13 25.85 -7.22
N CYS A 137 7.00 26.04 -6.54
CA CYS A 137 5.74 25.41 -6.88
C CYS A 137 5.15 26.01 -8.18
N THR A 138 4.97 25.20 -9.20
CA THR A 138 4.37 25.60 -10.50
C THR A 138 2.84 25.50 -10.56
N GLY A 139 2.18 25.06 -9.49
CA GLY A 139 0.73 24.86 -9.49
C GLY A 139 0.22 23.72 -10.35
N CYS A 140 1.07 22.76 -10.73
CA CYS A 140 0.73 21.63 -11.64
C CYS A 140 -0.28 20.62 -11.11
N LYS A 141 -0.66 20.69 -9.83
CA LYS A 141 -1.66 19.84 -9.14
C LYS A 141 -1.35 18.34 -9.09
N VAL A 142 -0.19 17.86 -9.49
CA VAL A 142 0.18 16.44 -9.46
C VAL A 142 0.08 15.89 -8.02
N CYS A 143 0.52 16.64 -7.01
CA CYS A 143 0.41 16.26 -5.61
C CYS A 143 -1.04 16.17 -5.10
N ILE A 144 -1.97 16.97 -5.64
CA ILE A 144 -3.40 16.89 -5.32
C ILE A 144 -4.01 15.58 -5.81
N GLY A 145 -3.54 15.07 -6.95
CA GLY A 145 -3.99 13.78 -7.50
C GLY A 145 -3.72 12.56 -6.60
N LEU A 146 -2.88 12.71 -5.55
CA LEU A 146 -2.69 11.69 -4.52
C LEU A 146 -3.92 11.48 -3.62
N GLY A 147 -4.82 12.45 -3.54
CA GLY A 147 -5.93 12.43 -2.58
C GLY A 147 -5.48 12.49 -1.11
N CYS A 148 -4.27 13.01 -0.84
CA CYS A 148 -3.76 13.14 0.52
C CYS A 148 -4.52 14.24 1.29
N PRO A 149 -5.10 13.93 2.48
CA PRO A 149 -5.88 14.92 3.25
C PRO A 149 -5.02 16.08 3.78
N ALA A 150 -3.69 15.90 3.82
CA ALA A 150 -2.76 16.94 4.23
C ALA A 150 -2.43 17.95 3.12
N ILE A 151 -2.84 17.70 1.86
CA ILE A 151 -2.50 18.57 0.74
C ILE A 151 -3.73 19.34 0.27
N GLU A 152 -3.63 20.63 0.32
CA GLU A 152 -4.65 21.58 -0.15
C GLU A 152 -4.11 22.40 -1.32
N PHE A 153 -5.02 23.02 -2.07
CA PHE A 153 -4.68 23.97 -3.11
C PHE A 153 -5.27 25.33 -2.72
N ARG A 154 -4.40 26.29 -2.43
CA ARG A 154 -4.79 27.66 -2.03
C ARG A 154 -4.22 28.66 -3.00
N GLY A 155 -5.09 29.48 -3.57
CA GLY A 155 -4.69 30.33 -4.69
C GLY A 155 -4.22 29.42 -5.86
N GLU A 156 -3.03 29.65 -6.37
CA GLU A 156 -2.47 28.85 -7.47
C GLU A 156 -1.36 27.90 -7.04
N LYS A 157 -1.21 27.63 -5.73
CA LYS A 157 -0.12 26.84 -5.16
C LYS A 157 -0.63 25.74 -4.25
N ALA A 158 0.13 24.65 -4.17
CA ALA A 158 -0.11 23.60 -3.19
C ALA A 158 0.29 24.09 -1.78
N HIS A 159 -0.41 23.61 -0.78
CA HIS A 159 -0.15 23.87 0.64
C HIS A 159 -0.26 22.56 1.42
N ILE A 160 0.61 22.36 2.41
CA ILE A 160 0.58 21.20 3.31
C ILE A 160 0.16 21.67 4.69
N ASN A 161 -0.89 21.04 5.24
CA ASN A 161 -1.43 21.32 6.57
C ASN A 161 -0.87 20.37 7.64
N ASP A 162 -1.30 20.52 8.87
CA ASP A 162 -0.86 19.80 10.07
C ASP A 162 -1.25 18.31 10.11
N MET A 163 -2.09 17.84 9.19
CA MET A 163 -2.36 16.42 9.02
C MET A 163 -1.19 15.66 8.37
N CYS A 164 -0.12 16.34 7.96
CA CYS A 164 1.02 15.73 7.30
C CYS A 164 1.82 14.84 8.26
N VAL A 165 1.98 13.58 7.89
CA VAL A 165 2.77 12.57 8.64
C VAL A 165 4.21 12.42 8.11
N GLY A 166 4.64 13.27 7.20
CA GLY A 166 6.03 13.27 6.70
C GLY A 166 6.41 12.03 5.85
N CYS A 167 5.46 11.35 5.22
CA CYS A 167 5.72 10.10 4.49
C CYS A 167 6.53 10.25 3.20
N GLY A 168 6.67 11.46 2.64
CA GLY A 168 7.51 11.73 1.47
C GLY A 168 6.87 11.47 0.10
N VAL A 169 5.77 10.76 0.00
CA VAL A 169 5.15 10.36 -1.28
C VAL A 169 4.89 11.54 -2.22
N CYS A 170 4.39 12.65 -1.69
CA CYS A 170 4.14 13.85 -2.50
C CYS A 170 5.43 14.53 -2.97
N ALA A 171 6.51 14.42 -2.20
CA ALA A 171 7.81 14.96 -2.61
C ALA A 171 8.41 14.16 -3.77
N GLU A 172 8.29 12.83 -3.78
CA GLU A 172 8.73 11.99 -4.91
C GLU A 172 7.99 12.26 -6.21
N LEU A 173 6.73 12.70 -6.12
CA LEU A 173 5.90 13.00 -7.27
C LEU A 173 6.02 14.45 -7.74
N CYS A 174 6.65 15.31 -6.94
CA CYS A 174 6.80 16.74 -7.27
C CYS A 174 7.89 16.94 -8.33
N GLY A 175 7.51 17.07 -9.59
CA GLY A 175 8.46 17.30 -10.68
C GLY A 175 9.34 18.54 -10.48
N PRO A 176 8.78 19.70 -10.06
CA PRO A 176 9.59 20.88 -9.73
C PRO A 176 10.45 20.78 -8.47
N GLY A 177 10.26 19.73 -7.64
CA GLY A 177 10.98 19.59 -6.36
C GLY A 177 10.55 20.59 -5.27
N ALA A 178 9.37 21.18 -5.42
CA ALA A 178 8.86 22.21 -4.50
C ALA A 178 8.38 21.66 -3.14
N ILE A 179 8.31 20.34 -2.96
CA ILE A 179 7.85 19.72 -1.70
C ILE A 179 9.03 19.09 -0.99
N GLY A 180 9.29 19.54 0.23
CA GLY A 180 10.39 19.03 1.07
C GLY A 180 10.16 19.31 2.53
N GLY A 181 11.01 18.75 3.40
CA GLY A 181 11.14 19.11 4.81
C GLY A 181 12.48 19.81 5.04
N ASP A 182 12.60 20.56 6.13
CA ASP A 182 13.89 21.06 6.57
C ASP A 182 14.82 19.84 6.82
N ARG A 183 15.90 19.74 6.04
CA ARG A 183 16.94 18.72 6.20
C ARG A 183 17.71 18.94 7.50
#